data_83cb20d69a1b1d6d836c81df9437f9df
#
_entry.id   83cb20d69a1b1d6d836c81df9437f9df
#
_cell.length_a   1.000
_cell.length_b   1.000
_cell.length_c   1.000
_cell.angle_alpha   90.00
_cell.angle_beta   90.00
_cell.angle_gamma   90.00
#
_symmetry.space_group_name_H-M   'P 1'
#
loop_
_entity.id
_entity.type
_entity.pdbx_description
1 polymer ?
#
loop_
_entity_poly.entity_id
_entity_poly.type
_entity_poly.pdbx_seq_one_letter_code
_entity_poly.pdbx_strand_id
1 'polypeptide(L)'
;MKVLFTFGGIPHYLNALLEKLYKKGVNIVVVTPQKGNATIGQGVKMVEGGTYRHLTTPEKKMFYGKSAFPALPELISREKPDLVVMGWPYFLQLFFQPRLRRVLRACGTRVAIREIPFQTPPYGRIRSYFRQHPMYDENMCLQSHGTAFLLRQWLIARLRCYCYARCAGILCYSSVGHEIIPSYGVKPERIYITYNATDTEALLGERQAVEAAPALLPPCHRRLLHIGRLVKWKRVDLLIDAFTRLAGKYPDAELTVVGNGPELENLKQQARRLNLTVADKDTPSTPGCVRFTGAIYDPKELGACMHESLVYVLAGMGGLSINDAMTYGLPVVCSVCDGTERDLVADGRNGLFFRDGDVDSLTLTLDNLLASPERCHTMGQESERIIRKQINLDTVAGRYLRAFNDLMKNEE
;
A
#
# COMPACT_ATOMS: atom_id res chain seq x y z
N MET A 1 16.64 17.91 13.56
CA MET A 1 15.20 18.14 13.39
C MET A 1 14.44 17.04 14.11
N LYS A 2 13.45 17.40 14.92
CA LYS A 2 12.59 16.46 15.64
C LYS A 2 11.22 16.40 14.99
N VAL A 3 10.81 15.20 14.55
CA VAL A 3 9.54 14.99 13.84
C VAL A 3 8.64 14.04 14.64
N LEU A 4 7.42 14.49 14.93
CA LEU A 4 6.41 13.69 15.61
C LEU A 4 5.37 13.19 14.60
N PHE A 5 5.15 11.88 14.56
CA PHE A 5 4.15 11.25 13.72
C PHE A 5 2.95 10.78 14.55
N THR A 6 1.74 10.89 13.97
CA THR A 6 0.53 10.30 14.55
C THR A 6 0.00 9.19 13.66
N PHE A 7 -0.10 7.96 14.17
CA PHE A 7 -0.58 6.80 13.44
C PHE A 7 -1.58 5.98 14.27
N GLY A 8 -2.42 5.21 13.61
CA GLY A 8 -3.30 4.22 14.25
C GLY A 8 -2.57 2.94 14.68
N GLY A 9 -1.29 2.81 14.33
CA GLY A 9 -0.39 1.70 14.63
C GLY A 9 0.81 1.73 13.69
N ILE A 10 1.79 0.82 13.90
CA ILE A 10 3.04 0.78 13.14
C ILE A 10 3.10 -0.55 12.36
N PRO A 11 2.62 -0.59 11.10
CA PRO A 11 2.87 -1.73 10.23
C PRO A 11 4.37 -1.92 9.96
N HIS A 12 4.80 -3.17 9.70
CA HIS A 12 6.21 -3.51 9.48
C HIS A 12 6.91 -2.64 8.42
N TYR A 13 6.23 -2.35 7.30
CA TYR A 13 6.78 -1.50 6.23
C TYR A 13 6.96 -0.04 6.66
N LEU A 14 6.05 0.48 7.49
CA LEU A 14 6.17 1.83 8.05
C LEU A 14 7.31 1.89 9.08
N ASN A 15 7.49 0.83 9.87
CA ASN A 15 8.61 0.72 10.79
C ASN A 15 9.95 0.81 10.04
N ALA A 16 10.10 0.09 8.94
CA ALA A 16 11.32 0.15 8.11
C ALA A 16 11.64 1.58 7.65
N LEU A 17 10.62 2.33 7.22
CA LEU A 17 10.78 3.75 6.84
C LEU A 17 11.20 4.63 8.03
N LEU A 18 10.56 4.47 9.19
CA LEU A 18 10.87 5.26 10.39
C LEU A 18 12.29 4.98 10.89
N GLU A 19 12.71 3.71 10.91
CA GLU A 19 14.08 3.31 11.20
C GLU A 19 15.09 3.93 10.23
N LYS A 20 14.78 3.92 8.94
CA LYS A 20 15.63 4.51 7.91
C LYS A 20 15.78 6.03 8.10
N LEU A 21 14.69 6.73 8.40
CA LEU A 21 14.69 8.17 8.70
C LEU A 21 15.49 8.46 9.98
N TYR A 22 15.32 7.64 11.03
CA TYR A 22 16.08 7.76 12.27
C TYR A 22 17.58 7.59 12.03
N LYS A 23 17.99 6.55 11.29
CA LYS A 23 19.40 6.32 10.89
C LYS A 23 19.96 7.46 10.03
N LYS A 24 19.12 8.18 9.29
CA LYS A 24 19.51 9.39 8.55
C LYS A 24 19.53 10.68 9.40
N GLY A 25 19.43 10.58 10.73
CA GLY A 25 19.60 11.68 11.68
C GLY A 25 18.33 12.47 12.00
N VAL A 26 17.13 11.97 11.66
CA VAL A 26 15.87 12.57 12.09
C VAL A 26 15.52 12.06 13.49
N ASN A 27 15.32 12.95 14.45
CA ASN A 27 14.83 12.57 15.78
C ASN A 27 13.32 12.25 15.67
N ILE A 28 12.98 10.98 15.59
CA ILE A 28 11.61 10.49 15.36
C ILE A 28 10.90 10.23 16.68
N VAL A 29 9.70 10.77 16.81
CA VAL A 29 8.73 10.45 17.86
C VAL A 29 7.45 9.93 17.20
N VAL A 30 6.99 8.75 17.57
CA VAL A 30 5.75 8.17 17.03
C VAL A 30 4.71 8.07 18.12
N VAL A 31 3.50 8.55 17.84
CA VAL A 31 2.34 8.47 18.75
C VAL A 31 1.33 7.50 18.16
N THR A 32 0.96 6.48 18.93
CA THR A 32 -0.05 5.48 18.56
C THR A 32 -1.07 5.26 19.69
N PRO A 33 -2.24 4.64 19.41
CA PRO A 33 -3.17 4.22 20.44
C PRO A 33 -2.57 3.19 21.40
N GLN A 34 -3.02 3.21 22.66
CA GLN A 34 -2.65 2.18 23.66
C GLN A 34 -3.21 0.79 23.36
N LYS A 35 -4.35 0.73 22.66
CA LYS A 35 -4.95 -0.53 22.18
C LYS A 35 -4.98 -0.49 20.67
N GLY A 36 -4.63 -1.62 20.02
CA GLY A 36 -4.63 -1.72 18.56
C GLY A 36 -5.91 -1.16 17.93
N ASN A 37 -5.77 -0.38 16.87
CA ASN A 37 -6.87 0.36 16.26
C ASN A 37 -7.45 -0.40 15.04
N ALA A 38 -8.78 -0.33 14.90
CA ALA A 38 -9.54 -0.86 13.76
C ALA A 38 -9.27 -0.10 12.43
N THR A 39 -8.44 0.95 12.41
CA THR A 39 -8.08 1.69 11.18
C THR A 39 -7.02 0.98 10.34
N ILE A 40 -6.33 -0.01 10.88
CA ILE A 40 -5.38 -0.84 10.14
C ILE A 40 -6.06 -2.17 9.86
N GLY A 41 -6.06 -2.60 8.59
CA GLY A 41 -6.72 -3.84 8.16
C GLY A 41 -6.27 -5.06 8.97
N GLN A 42 -7.20 -5.95 9.30
CA GLN A 42 -6.89 -7.19 10.02
C GLN A 42 -5.83 -8.00 9.25
N GLY A 43 -4.87 -8.61 9.97
CA GLY A 43 -3.82 -9.45 9.36
C GLY A 43 -2.58 -8.70 8.86
N VAL A 44 -2.48 -7.38 9.06
CA VAL A 44 -1.22 -6.67 8.85
C VAL A 44 -0.28 -6.89 10.04
N LYS A 45 0.95 -7.36 9.78
CA LYS A 45 1.96 -7.54 10.84
C LYS A 45 2.33 -6.19 11.46
N MET A 46 1.99 -6.03 12.73
CA MET A 46 2.28 -4.83 13.51
C MET A 46 3.59 -5.00 14.27
N VAL A 47 4.27 -3.88 14.52
CA VAL A 47 5.51 -3.80 15.30
C VAL A 47 5.25 -2.91 16.50
N GLU A 48 5.78 -3.28 17.66
CA GLU A 48 5.61 -2.52 18.91
C GLU A 48 6.54 -1.29 19.03
N GLY A 49 7.28 -0.96 17.98
CA GLY A 49 8.21 0.17 17.91
C GLY A 49 9.56 -0.21 17.32
N GLY A 50 10.51 0.72 17.38
CA GLY A 50 11.84 0.59 16.83
C GLY A 50 12.89 1.30 17.70
N THR A 51 14.04 1.66 17.11
CA THR A 51 15.10 2.43 17.78
C THR A 51 14.70 3.88 18.03
N TYR A 52 13.68 4.38 17.37
CA TYR A 52 13.08 5.70 17.58
C TYR A 52 12.15 5.72 18.81
N ARG A 53 11.83 6.93 19.28
CA ARG A 53 10.93 7.10 20.44
C ARG A 53 9.48 6.79 20.09
N HIS A 54 8.89 5.79 20.75
CA HIS A 54 7.49 5.41 20.60
C HIS A 54 6.71 5.77 21.86
N LEU A 55 5.58 6.45 21.70
CA LEU A 55 4.66 6.88 22.73
C LEU A 55 3.26 6.32 22.46
N THR A 56 2.68 5.70 23.44
CA THR A 56 1.29 5.26 23.38
C THR A 56 0.40 6.21 24.21
N THR A 57 -0.80 6.51 23.69
CA THR A 57 -1.75 7.40 24.37
C THR A 57 -3.19 6.92 24.14
N PRO A 58 -4.10 7.19 25.09
CA PRO A 58 -5.51 6.88 24.88
C PRO A 58 -6.06 7.56 23.62
N GLU A 59 -6.72 6.77 22.78
CA GLU A 59 -7.48 7.24 21.63
C GLU A 59 -8.96 7.31 22.02
N LYS A 60 -9.67 8.35 21.58
CA LYS A 60 -11.11 8.48 21.78
C LYS A 60 -11.82 8.69 20.46
N LYS A 61 -12.97 8.02 20.29
CA LYS A 61 -13.90 8.31 19.23
C LYS A 61 -14.62 9.63 19.57
N MET A 62 -14.45 10.63 18.73
CA MET A 62 -15.01 11.97 18.92
C MET A 62 -16.44 12.03 18.42
N PHE A 63 -17.18 13.10 18.79
CA PHE A 63 -18.59 13.32 18.40
C PHE A 63 -18.80 13.31 16.87
N TYR A 64 -17.76 13.62 16.09
CA TYR A 64 -17.79 13.52 14.62
C TYR A 64 -17.49 12.13 14.07
N GLY A 65 -17.52 11.10 14.93
CA GLY A 65 -17.41 9.69 14.56
C GLY A 65 -16.02 9.21 14.14
N LYS A 66 -14.96 10.03 14.32
CA LYS A 66 -13.58 9.67 14.00
C LYS A 66 -12.71 9.69 15.26
N SER A 67 -11.64 8.90 15.22
CA SER A 67 -10.67 8.80 16.30
C SER A 67 -9.76 10.02 16.40
N ALA A 68 -9.35 10.34 17.61
CA ALA A 68 -8.44 11.42 17.93
C ALA A 68 -7.60 11.10 19.18
N PHE A 69 -6.48 11.80 19.33
CA PHE A 69 -5.64 11.77 20.53
C PHE A 69 -5.92 13.02 21.40
N PRO A 70 -6.75 12.94 22.45
CA PRO A 70 -7.04 14.09 23.30
C PRO A 70 -5.79 14.71 23.93
N ALA A 71 -4.80 13.88 24.31
CA ALA A 71 -3.55 14.29 24.94
C ALA A 71 -2.47 14.79 23.94
N LEU A 72 -2.78 14.91 22.64
CA LEU A 72 -1.79 15.36 21.65
C LEU A 72 -1.22 16.76 21.96
N PRO A 73 -2.00 17.75 22.43
CA PRO A 73 -1.44 19.06 22.82
C PRO A 73 -0.37 18.96 23.91
N GLU A 74 -0.60 18.15 24.95
CA GLU A 74 0.35 17.92 26.06
C GLU A 74 1.62 17.23 25.57
N LEU A 75 1.47 16.23 24.69
CA LEU A 75 2.60 15.55 24.07
C LEU A 75 3.46 16.51 23.25
N ILE A 76 2.85 17.38 22.44
CA ILE A 76 3.57 18.39 21.66
C ILE A 76 4.28 19.40 22.57
N SER A 77 3.63 19.87 23.63
CA SER A 77 4.24 20.80 24.59
C SER A 77 5.47 20.17 25.28
N ARG A 78 5.43 18.87 25.58
CA ARG A 78 6.51 18.13 26.22
C ARG A 78 7.64 17.82 25.26
N GLU A 79 7.32 17.30 24.10
CA GLU A 79 8.28 16.84 23.11
C GLU A 79 8.89 17.98 22.28
N LYS A 80 8.18 19.10 22.12
CA LYS A 80 8.57 20.28 21.33
C LYS A 80 9.12 19.89 19.95
N PRO A 81 8.34 19.16 19.12
CA PRO A 81 8.80 18.78 17.80
C PRO A 81 8.88 20.01 16.88
N ASP A 82 9.82 20.01 15.95
CA ASP A 82 9.90 21.01 14.88
C ASP A 82 8.74 20.81 13.89
N LEU A 83 8.40 19.56 13.60
CA LEU A 83 7.36 19.17 12.66
C LEU A 83 6.45 18.09 13.25
N VAL A 84 5.14 18.21 13.07
CA VAL A 84 4.16 17.15 13.35
C VAL A 84 3.58 16.66 12.02
N VAL A 85 3.70 15.37 11.74
CA VAL A 85 3.10 14.71 10.57
C VAL A 85 1.84 13.98 11.01
N MET A 86 0.69 14.45 10.53
CA MET A 86 -0.62 13.93 10.92
C MET A 86 -1.26 13.16 9.77
N GLY A 87 -1.57 11.88 10.00
CA GLY A 87 -2.35 11.08 9.06
C GLY A 87 -3.87 11.17 9.28
N TRP A 88 -4.64 10.56 8.38
CA TRP A 88 -6.08 10.34 8.57
C TRP A 88 -6.35 9.36 9.71
N PRO A 89 -7.33 9.63 10.61
CA PRO A 89 -8.20 10.82 10.66
C PRO A 89 -7.68 11.93 11.59
N TYR A 90 -6.48 11.79 12.16
CA TYR A 90 -5.97 12.62 13.26
C TYR A 90 -5.80 14.09 12.90
N PHE A 91 -5.52 14.44 11.64
CA PHE A 91 -5.39 15.83 11.23
C PHE A 91 -6.71 16.62 11.37
N LEU A 92 -7.88 15.96 11.47
CA LEU A 92 -9.15 16.63 11.75
C LEU A 92 -9.14 17.34 13.12
N GLN A 93 -8.26 16.94 14.03
CA GLN A 93 -8.04 17.65 15.31
C GLN A 93 -7.62 19.10 15.10
N LEU A 94 -7.00 19.45 13.97
CA LEU A 94 -6.69 20.84 13.64
C LEU A 94 -7.95 21.71 13.55
N PHE A 95 -9.09 21.16 13.18
CA PHE A 95 -10.38 21.86 13.19
C PHE A 95 -11.05 21.79 14.58
N PHE A 96 -11.21 20.57 15.12
CA PHE A 96 -12.06 20.33 16.29
C PHE A 96 -11.39 20.60 17.63
N GLN A 97 -10.05 20.80 17.70
CA GLN A 97 -9.30 20.98 18.93
C GLN A 97 -8.54 22.33 18.94
N PRO A 98 -9.17 23.46 19.32
CA PRO A 98 -8.53 24.77 19.36
C PRO A 98 -7.25 24.82 20.24
N ARG A 99 -7.22 24.03 21.32
CA ARG A 99 -6.05 23.90 22.20
C ARG A 99 -4.83 23.36 21.43
N LEU A 100 -5.02 22.39 20.54
CA LEU A 100 -3.95 21.87 19.69
C LEU A 100 -3.32 22.98 18.85
N ARG A 101 -4.14 23.79 18.18
CA ARG A 101 -3.63 24.91 17.35
C ARG A 101 -2.88 25.98 18.17
N ARG A 102 -3.33 26.24 19.41
CA ARG A 102 -2.62 27.18 20.31
C ARG A 102 -1.26 26.63 20.69
N VAL A 103 -1.18 25.36 21.05
CA VAL A 103 0.08 24.71 21.44
C VAL A 103 1.05 24.64 20.26
N LEU A 104 0.59 24.23 19.07
CA LEU A 104 1.43 24.20 17.86
C LEU A 104 2.07 25.58 17.59
N ARG A 105 1.29 26.65 17.68
CA ARG A 105 1.80 28.02 17.50
C ARG A 105 2.76 28.44 18.61
N ALA A 106 2.43 28.16 19.88
CA ALA A 106 3.28 28.48 21.02
C ALA A 106 4.63 27.76 21.00
N CYS A 107 4.69 26.54 20.44
CA CYS A 107 5.92 25.78 20.29
C CYS A 107 6.67 26.06 18.98
N GLY A 108 6.15 26.90 18.08
CA GLY A 108 6.71 27.07 16.73
C GLY A 108 6.67 25.81 15.86
N THR A 109 5.82 24.85 16.23
CA THR A 109 5.74 23.54 15.56
C THR A 109 4.98 23.64 14.26
N ARG A 110 5.59 23.22 13.16
CA ARG A 110 4.93 23.12 11.85
C ARG A 110 4.12 21.85 11.73
N VAL A 111 3.15 21.85 10.84
CA VAL A 111 2.28 20.70 10.60
C VAL A 111 2.36 20.27 9.15
N ALA A 112 2.64 19.00 8.90
CA ALA A 112 2.41 18.34 7.61
C ALA A 112 1.26 17.34 7.73
N ILE A 113 0.51 17.16 6.64
CA ILE A 113 -0.55 16.15 6.58
C ILE A 113 -0.11 15.05 5.65
N ARG A 114 -0.19 13.78 6.11
CA ARG A 114 0.04 12.60 5.27
C ARG A 114 -1.30 12.09 4.75
N GLU A 115 -1.49 12.14 3.44
CA GLU A 115 -2.74 11.76 2.78
C GLU A 115 -2.60 10.52 1.91
N ILE A 116 -3.75 9.85 1.77
CA ILE A 116 -4.00 8.74 0.85
C ILE A 116 -4.85 9.30 -0.30
N PRO A 117 -4.22 9.78 -1.40
CA PRO A 117 -4.93 10.62 -2.39
C PRO A 117 -6.10 9.89 -3.05
N PHE A 118 -5.97 8.61 -3.38
CA PHE A 118 -7.01 7.86 -4.11
C PHE A 118 -8.32 7.67 -3.32
N GLN A 119 -8.29 7.78 -1.99
CA GLN A 119 -9.50 7.78 -1.15
C GLN A 119 -10.11 9.17 -0.98
N THR A 120 -9.51 10.18 -1.61
CA THR A 120 -9.89 11.57 -1.48
C THR A 120 -10.46 12.06 -2.80
N PRO A 121 -11.79 12.29 -2.92
CA PRO A 121 -12.36 12.81 -4.16
C PRO A 121 -11.86 14.24 -4.41
N PRO A 122 -11.65 14.67 -5.66
CA PRO A 122 -11.39 16.08 -5.97
C PRO A 122 -12.49 16.99 -5.41
N TYR A 123 -12.10 18.12 -4.84
CA TYR A 123 -13.05 19.08 -4.28
C TYR A 123 -14.04 19.56 -5.36
N GLY A 124 -15.33 19.57 -5.02
CA GLY A 124 -16.40 19.91 -5.96
C GLY A 124 -16.79 18.79 -6.95
N ARG A 125 -16.08 17.67 -7.02
CA ARG A 125 -16.36 16.56 -7.93
C ARG A 125 -16.73 15.24 -7.23
N ILE A 126 -17.18 15.30 -5.99
CA ILE A 126 -17.45 14.14 -5.13
C ILE A 126 -18.35 13.10 -5.81
N ARG A 127 -19.51 13.55 -6.35
CA ARG A 127 -20.50 12.65 -6.96
C ARG A 127 -19.97 11.97 -8.23
N SER A 128 -19.32 12.71 -9.13
CA SER A 128 -18.75 12.17 -10.36
C SER A 128 -17.57 11.25 -10.05
N TYR A 129 -16.73 11.61 -9.09
CA TYR A 129 -15.59 10.79 -8.67
C TYR A 129 -16.03 9.40 -8.17
N PHE A 130 -16.96 9.33 -7.19
CA PHE A 130 -17.40 8.04 -6.66
C PHE A 130 -18.31 7.24 -7.61
N ARG A 131 -18.79 7.84 -8.67
CA ARG A 131 -19.44 7.10 -9.77
C ARG A 131 -18.38 6.37 -10.63
N GLN A 132 -17.23 6.99 -10.87
CA GLN A 132 -16.13 6.43 -11.65
C GLN A 132 -15.21 5.51 -10.82
N HIS A 133 -15.07 5.82 -9.53
CA HIS A 133 -14.22 5.09 -8.58
C HIS A 133 -15.05 4.67 -7.36
N PRO A 134 -15.92 3.68 -7.50
CA PRO A 134 -16.76 3.21 -6.39
C PRO A 134 -15.89 2.67 -5.26
N MET A 135 -16.25 3.01 -4.02
CA MET A 135 -15.59 2.48 -2.82
C MET A 135 -16.28 1.21 -2.36
N TYR A 136 -15.51 0.16 -2.22
CA TYR A 136 -15.94 -1.10 -1.62
C TYR A 136 -15.23 -1.33 -0.28
N ASP A 137 -15.85 -2.07 0.61
CA ASP A 137 -15.20 -2.61 1.80
C ASP A 137 -14.46 -3.93 1.48
N GLU A 138 -13.83 -4.53 2.50
CA GLU A 138 -13.09 -5.80 2.35
C GLU A 138 -13.96 -6.96 1.84
N ASN A 139 -15.29 -6.87 2.00
CA ASN A 139 -16.26 -7.85 1.54
C ASN A 139 -16.88 -7.52 0.17
N MET A 140 -16.33 -6.53 -0.53
CA MET A 140 -16.86 -6.03 -1.81
C MET A 140 -18.29 -5.47 -1.70
N CYS A 141 -18.69 -5.01 -0.51
CA CYS A 141 -19.93 -4.27 -0.34
C CYS A 141 -19.73 -2.81 -0.71
N LEU A 142 -20.57 -2.29 -1.62
CA LEU A 142 -20.49 -0.91 -2.07
C LEU A 142 -20.77 0.07 -0.93
N GLN A 143 -19.80 0.93 -0.61
CA GLN A 143 -19.87 1.95 0.42
C GLN A 143 -20.25 3.34 -0.13
N SER A 144 -19.94 3.61 -1.40
CA SER A 144 -20.08 4.93 -2.03
C SER A 144 -21.48 5.18 -2.61
N HIS A 145 -22.54 4.87 -1.86
CA HIS A 145 -23.92 5.03 -2.32
C HIS A 145 -24.77 5.89 -1.36
N GLY A 146 -25.85 6.44 -1.92
CA GLY A 146 -26.84 7.21 -1.17
C GLY A 146 -26.47 8.67 -0.88
N THR A 147 -27.48 9.46 -0.58
CA THR A 147 -27.34 10.92 -0.30
C THR A 147 -26.57 11.19 1.00
N ALA A 148 -26.78 10.36 2.02
CA ALA A 148 -26.10 10.49 3.31
C ALA A 148 -24.57 10.30 3.16
N PHE A 149 -24.13 9.33 2.33
CA PHE A 149 -22.72 9.16 2.01
C PHE A 149 -22.15 10.41 1.33
N LEU A 150 -22.83 10.94 0.29
CA LEU A 150 -22.37 12.11 -0.45
C LEU A 150 -22.30 13.36 0.45
N LEU A 151 -23.29 13.59 1.31
CA LEU A 151 -23.28 14.67 2.28
C LEU A 151 -22.10 14.55 3.25
N ARG A 152 -21.86 13.34 3.78
CA ARG A 152 -20.72 13.08 4.66
C ARG A 152 -19.39 13.36 3.94
N GLN A 153 -19.22 12.93 2.70
CA GLN A 153 -18.01 13.20 1.92
C GLN A 153 -17.83 14.69 1.62
N TRP A 154 -18.92 15.42 1.37
CA TRP A 154 -18.89 16.87 1.20
C TRP A 154 -18.41 17.57 2.49
N LEU A 155 -18.93 17.19 3.65
CA LEU A 155 -18.48 17.72 4.95
C LEU A 155 -17.00 17.42 5.19
N ILE A 156 -16.56 16.19 4.92
CA ILE A 156 -15.15 15.80 5.04
C ILE A 156 -14.27 16.64 4.10
N ALA A 157 -14.71 16.86 2.86
CA ALA A 157 -13.97 17.68 1.90
C ALA A 157 -13.83 19.15 2.39
N ARG A 158 -14.86 19.72 2.98
CA ARG A 158 -14.80 21.06 3.62
C ARG A 158 -13.81 21.10 4.79
N LEU A 159 -13.81 20.06 5.63
CA LEU A 159 -12.85 19.94 6.73
C LEU A 159 -11.42 19.79 6.22
N ARG A 160 -11.20 19.04 5.13
CA ARG A 160 -9.89 18.94 4.46
C ARG A 160 -9.42 20.31 3.97
N CYS A 161 -10.25 21.09 3.27
CA CYS A 161 -9.88 22.46 2.87
C CYS A 161 -9.38 23.29 4.06
N TYR A 162 -10.10 23.24 5.19
CA TYR A 162 -9.70 23.96 6.40
C TYR A 162 -8.35 23.49 6.94
N CYS A 163 -8.13 22.17 7.02
CA CYS A 163 -6.90 21.60 7.57
C CYS A 163 -5.72 21.84 6.62
N TYR A 164 -5.89 21.66 5.31
CA TYR A 164 -4.86 21.87 4.31
C TYR A 164 -4.41 23.33 4.20
N ALA A 165 -5.32 24.27 4.37
CA ALA A 165 -4.97 25.69 4.42
C ALA A 165 -4.07 26.05 5.61
N ARG A 166 -4.03 25.20 6.65
CA ARG A 166 -3.33 25.44 7.92
C ARG A 166 -2.14 24.53 8.16
N CYS A 167 -1.81 23.65 7.22
CA CYS A 167 -0.59 22.86 7.28
C CYS A 167 0.51 23.49 6.43
N ALA A 168 1.74 23.22 6.72
CA ALA A 168 2.89 23.65 5.93
C ALA A 168 2.97 22.93 4.58
N GLY A 169 2.57 21.64 4.52
CA GLY A 169 2.51 20.89 3.28
C GLY A 169 1.83 19.54 3.43
N ILE A 170 1.63 18.87 2.30
CA ILE A 170 0.94 17.58 2.21
C ILE A 170 1.88 16.54 1.62
N LEU A 171 2.02 15.43 2.33
CA LEU A 171 2.82 14.27 1.94
C LEU A 171 1.89 13.22 1.34
N CYS A 172 2.07 12.90 0.07
CA CYS A 172 1.28 11.89 -0.64
C CYS A 172 2.17 10.71 -1.03
N TYR A 173 1.70 9.49 -0.83
CA TYR A 173 2.48 8.32 -1.21
C TYR A 173 2.30 7.89 -2.68
N SER A 174 1.48 8.61 -3.46
CA SER A 174 1.25 8.39 -4.89
C SER A 174 1.21 9.71 -5.64
N SER A 175 1.64 9.72 -6.90
CA SER A 175 1.60 10.86 -7.81
C SER A 175 0.18 11.41 -8.05
N VAL A 176 -0.85 10.61 -7.83
CA VAL A 176 -2.26 11.00 -7.84
C VAL A 176 -2.53 12.21 -6.90
N GLY A 177 -1.67 12.42 -5.89
CA GLY A 177 -1.70 13.61 -5.04
C GLY A 177 -1.63 14.92 -5.82
N HIS A 178 -0.82 15.00 -6.87
CA HIS A 178 -0.74 16.19 -7.74
C HIS A 178 -2.01 16.43 -8.57
N GLU A 179 -2.81 15.39 -8.84
CA GLU A 179 -4.07 15.52 -9.58
C GLU A 179 -5.21 15.96 -8.66
N ILE A 180 -5.24 15.48 -7.42
CA ILE A 180 -6.38 15.63 -6.51
C ILE A 180 -6.22 16.83 -5.56
N ILE A 181 -5.07 16.94 -4.90
CA ILE A 181 -4.86 17.87 -3.79
C ILE A 181 -4.96 19.36 -4.20
N PRO A 182 -4.53 19.78 -5.41
CA PRO A 182 -4.70 21.17 -5.84
C PRO A 182 -6.16 21.63 -5.87
N SER A 183 -7.11 20.71 -6.11
CA SER A 183 -8.54 21.02 -6.07
C SER A 183 -9.03 21.56 -4.72
N TYR A 184 -8.29 21.30 -3.65
CA TYR A 184 -8.54 21.81 -2.29
C TYR A 184 -7.89 23.17 -2.00
N GLY A 185 -7.34 23.84 -3.03
CA GLY A 185 -6.68 25.15 -2.89
C GLY A 185 -5.23 25.06 -2.39
N VAL A 186 -4.63 23.88 -2.43
CA VAL A 186 -3.22 23.68 -2.07
C VAL A 186 -2.34 23.97 -3.28
N LYS A 187 -1.34 24.82 -3.11
CA LYS A 187 -0.36 25.11 -4.16
C LYS A 187 0.52 23.89 -4.45
N PRO A 188 0.89 23.61 -5.71
CA PRO A 188 1.71 22.44 -6.08
C PRO A 188 3.02 22.33 -5.30
N GLU A 189 3.67 23.46 -4.95
CA GLU A 189 4.94 23.52 -4.23
C GLU A 189 4.83 23.00 -2.78
N ARG A 190 3.60 22.87 -2.26
CA ARG A 190 3.30 22.33 -0.93
C ARG A 190 2.85 20.88 -0.96
N ILE A 191 2.90 20.22 -2.13
CA ILE A 191 2.51 18.82 -2.31
C ILE A 191 3.77 18.01 -2.58
N TYR A 192 4.08 17.08 -1.72
CA TYR A 192 5.29 16.25 -1.78
C TYR A 192 4.91 14.80 -2.05
N ILE A 193 5.35 14.27 -3.19
CA ILE A 193 5.17 12.86 -3.50
C ILE A 193 6.32 12.08 -2.88
N THR A 194 6.02 11.39 -1.80
CA THR A 194 7.02 10.62 -1.04
C THR A 194 7.15 9.19 -1.52
N TYR A 195 6.13 8.67 -2.20
CA TYR A 195 5.90 7.25 -2.49
C TYR A 195 5.79 6.40 -1.22
N ASN A 196 5.72 5.10 -1.40
CA ASN A 196 5.75 4.11 -0.35
C ASN A 196 6.58 2.91 -0.85
N ALA A 197 7.32 2.28 0.03
CA ALA A 197 8.11 1.10 -0.30
C ALA A 197 8.16 0.14 0.89
N THR A 198 8.32 -1.13 0.60
CA THR A 198 8.71 -2.16 1.56
C THR A 198 10.19 -2.03 1.93
N ASP A 199 10.70 -2.91 2.78
CA ASP A 199 12.15 -2.99 3.05
C ASP A 199 12.87 -3.67 1.88
N THR A 200 12.94 -2.95 0.76
CA THR A 200 13.59 -3.42 -0.47
C THR A 200 15.09 -3.71 -0.29
N GLU A 201 15.74 -3.08 0.68
CA GLU A 201 17.17 -3.34 0.97
C GLU A 201 17.34 -4.71 1.62
N ALA A 202 16.50 -5.04 2.60
CA ALA A 202 16.50 -6.36 3.21
C ALA A 202 16.21 -7.46 2.18
N LEU A 203 15.21 -7.26 1.30
CA LEU A 203 14.88 -8.21 0.24
C LEU A 203 16.02 -8.39 -0.75
N LEU A 204 16.69 -7.33 -1.18
CA LEU A 204 17.86 -7.41 -2.07
C LEU A 204 19.05 -8.07 -1.38
N GLY A 205 19.24 -7.86 -0.08
CA GLY A 205 20.29 -8.51 0.70
C GLY A 205 20.12 -10.02 0.82
N GLU A 206 18.89 -10.49 0.90
CA GLU A 206 18.59 -11.93 0.96
C GLU A 206 18.61 -12.63 -0.41
N ARG A 207 18.54 -11.86 -1.51
CA ARG A 207 18.37 -12.41 -2.86
C ARG A 207 19.47 -13.41 -3.26
N GLN A 208 20.73 -13.12 -2.99
CA GLN A 208 21.83 -14.04 -3.29
C GLN A 208 21.71 -15.38 -2.54
N ALA A 209 21.28 -15.31 -1.28
CA ALA A 209 21.05 -16.51 -0.48
C ALA A 209 19.86 -17.33 -0.99
N VAL A 210 18.80 -16.64 -1.47
CA VAL A 210 17.63 -17.26 -2.10
C VAL A 210 18.02 -17.95 -3.40
N GLU A 211 18.76 -17.27 -4.28
CA GLU A 211 19.21 -17.80 -5.59
C GLU A 211 20.15 -19.03 -5.45
N ALA A 212 20.90 -19.11 -4.35
CA ALA A 212 21.78 -20.24 -4.05
C ALA A 212 21.10 -21.39 -3.29
N ALA A 213 19.89 -21.18 -2.78
CA ALA A 213 19.15 -22.18 -2.00
C ALA A 213 18.46 -23.21 -2.91
N PRO A 214 18.17 -24.42 -2.41
CA PRO A 214 17.26 -25.34 -3.08
C PRO A 214 15.90 -24.71 -3.31
N ALA A 215 15.24 -25.07 -4.43
CA ALA A 215 13.92 -24.58 -4.75
C ALA A 215 12.92 -24.90 -3.61
N LEU A 216 12.13 -23.88 -3.25
CA LEU A 216 11.09 -23.99 -2.21
C LEU A 216 9.83 -24.67 -2.72
N LEU A 217 9.50 -24.43 -3.99
CA LEU A 217 8.29 -24.94 -4.63
C LEU A 217 8.68 -25.97 -5.73
N PRO A 218 7.78 -26.91 -6.07
CA PRO A 218 8.01 -27.83 -7.18
C PRO A 218 8.32 -27.09 -8.49
N PRO A 219 9.18 -27.63 -9.37
CA PRO A 219 9.56 -26.96 -10.63
C PRO A 219 8.34 -26.57 -11.48
N CYS A 220 8.33 -25.33 -11.96
CA CYS A 220 7.30 -24.79 -12.84
C CYS A 220 7.87 -23.66 -13.69
N HIS A 221 7.74 -23.72 -15.01
CA HIS A 221 8.26 -22.70 -15.92
C HIS A 221 7.33 -21.50 -16.14
N ARG A 222 6.03 -21.68 -15.89
CA ARG A 222 5.00 -20.64 -16.09
C ARG A 222 4.20 -20.39 -14.82
N ARG A 223 4.91 -20.09 -13.73
CA ARG A 223 4.26 -19.80 -12.46
C ARG A 223 3.76 -18.36 -12.39
N LEU A 224 2.43 -18.21 -12.23
CA LEU A 224 1.78 -16.98 -11.83
C LEU A 224 1.78 -16.89 -10.31
N LEU A 225 2.14 -15.74 -9.74
CA LEU A 225 2.23 -15.55 -8.30
C LEU A 225 1.27 -14.46 -7.83
N HIS A 226 0.51 -14.75 -6.78
CA HIS A 226 -0.20 -13.76 -5.98
C HIS A 226 0.31 -13.80 -4.55
N ILE A 227 0.59 -12.63 -3.96
CA ILE A 227 0.96 -12.50 -2.55
C ILE A 227 0.02 -11.51 -1.88
N GLY A 228 -0.67 -11.92 -0.82
CA GLY A 228 -1.49 -11.01 -0.06
C GLY A 228 -2.49 -11.69 0.86
N ARG A 229 -3.17 -10.88 1.65
CA ARG A 229 -4.26 -11.33 2.49
C ARG A 229 -5.45 -11.77 1.63
N LEU A 230 -6.01 -12.95 1.90
CA LEU A 230 -7.11 -13.50 1.11
C LEU A 230 -8.46 -12.94 1.59
N VAL A 231 -8.79 -11.77 1.07
CA VAL A 231 -10.04 -11.03 1.27
C VAL A 231 -10.65 -10.68 -0.09
N LYS A 232 -11.96 -10.50 -0.16
CA LYS A 232 -12.68 -10.32 -1.43
C LYS A 232 -12.13 -9.19 -2.30
N TRP A 233 -11.75 -8.06 -1.75
CA TRP A 233 -11.22 -6.94 -2.54
C TRP A 233 -9.85 -7.20 -3.19
N LYS A 234 -9.14 -8.30 -2.82
CA LYS A 234 -7.92 -8.73 -3.53
C LYS A 234 -8.21 -9.46 -4.84
N ARG A 235 -9.46 -9.84 -5.06
CA ARG A 235 -9.96 -10.44 -6.30
C ARG A 235 -9.17 -11.66 -6.78
N VAL A 236 -8.72 -12.49 -5.83
CA VAL A 236 -8.07 -13.78 -6.17
C VAL A 236 -9.08 -14.71 -6.86
N ASP A 237 -10.37 -14.55 -6.60
CA ASP A 237 -11.48 -15.16 -7.33
C ASP A 237 -11.38 -14.89 -8.83
N LEU A 238 -11.21 -13.63 -9.24
CA LEU A 238 -11.04 -13.22 -10.64
C LEU A 238 -9.79 -13.83 -11.27
N LEU A 239 -8.70 -13.93 -10.51
CA LEU A 239 -7.46 -14.53 -10.97
C LEU A 239 -7.61 -16.04 -11.21
N ILE A 240 -8.32 -16.76 -10.34
CA ILE A 240 -8.63 -18.19 -10.53
C ILE A 240 -9.49 -18.39 -11.77
N ASP A 241 -10.52 -17.55 -11.99
CA ASP A 241 -11.37 -17.62 -13.20
C ASP A 241 -10.55 -17.39 -14.48
N ALA A 242 -9.66 -16.41 -14.49
CA ALA A 242 -8.77 -16.14 -15.62
C ALA A 242 -7.79 -17.30 -15.86
N PHE A 243 -7.18 -17.84 -14.79
CA PHE A 243 -6.26 -18.96 -14.87
C PHE A 243 -6.92 -20.22 -15.41
N THR A 244 -8.17 -20.50 -15.03
CA THR A 244 -8.94 -21.65 -15.54
C THR A 244 -9.01 -21.68 -17.08
N ARG A 245 -9.17 -20.51 -17.69
CA ARG A 245 -9.25 -20.39 -19.16
C ARG A 245 -7.89 -20.63 -19.85
N LEU A 246 -6.80 -20.47 -19.09
CA LEU A 246 -5.43 -20.60 -19.60
C LEU A 246 -4.82 -21.98 -19.31
N ALA A 247 -5.29 -22.69 -18.29
CA ALA A 247 -4.74 -23.96 -17.84
C ALA A 247 -4.73 -25.04 -18.94
N GLY A 248 -5.74 -25.08 -19.81
CA GLY A 248 -5.77 -26.01 -20.94
C GLY A 248 -4.78 -25.64 -22.05
N LYS A 249 -4.50 -24.36 -22.25
CA LYS A 249 -3.53 -23.88 -23.25
C LYS A 249 -2.08 -23.99 -22.77
N TYR A 250 -1.86 -23.83 -21.48
CA TYR A 250 -0.54 -23.89 -20.82
C TYR A 250 -0.54 -24.96 -19.73
N PRO A 251 -0.41 -26.26 -20.07
CA PRO A 251 -0.47 -27.34 -19.09
C PRO A 251 0.70 -27.32 -18.10
N ASP A 252 1.79 -26.62 -18.41
CA ASP A 252 2.94 -26.37 -17.55
C ASP A 252 2.78 -25.10 -16.67
N ALA A 253 1.64 -24.41 -16.74
CA ALA A 253 1.37 -23.25 -15.89
C ALA A 253 0.79 -23.65 -14.54
N GLU A 254 1.20 -22.92 -13.52
CA GLU A 254 0.71 -23.02 -12.14
C GLU A 254 0.32 -21.63 -11.61
N LEU A 255 -0.76 -21.57 -10.86
CA LEU A 255 -1.09 -20.38 -10.06
C LEU A 255 -0.71 -20.62 -8.60
N THR A 256 0.27 -19.89 -8.09
CA THR A 256 0.67 -19.92 -6.68
C THR A 256 0.06 -18.73 -5.93
N VAL A 257 -0.66 -19.03 -4.85
CA VAL A 257 -1.33 -18.06 -3.98
C VAL A 257 -0.70 -18.12 -2.60
N VAL A 258 0.10 -17.11 -2.28
CA VAL A 258 0.76 -16.94 -0.97
C VAL A 258 -0.10 -16.02 -0.11
N GLY A 259 -0.65 -16.55 0.97
CA GLY A 259 -1.45 -15.76 1.89
C GLY A 259 -2.46 -16.58 2.67
N ASN A 260 -3.11 -15.90 3.61
CA ASN A 260 -4.21 -16.44 4.39
C ASN A 260 -5.30 -15.37 4.55
N GLY A 261 -6.52 -15.79 4.89
CA GLY A 261 -7.63 -14.89 5.09
C GLY A 261 -8.99 -15.59 5.02
N PRO A 262 -10.07 -14.86 5.26
CA PRO A 262 -11.43 -15.43 5.32
C PRO A 262 -11.89 -16.06 4.00
N GLU A 263 -11.29 -15.68 2.85
CA GLU A 263 -11.66 -16.22 1.54
C GLU A 263 -10.91 -17.50 1.16
N LEU A 264 -9.95 -17.98 1.95
CA LEU A 264 -9.10 -19.13 1.59
C LEU A 264 -9.93 -20.36 1.16
N GLU A 265 -10.90 -20.76 1.99
CA GLU A 265 -11.71 -21.95 1.71
C GLU A 265 -12.67 -21.74 0.53
N ASN A 266 -13.23 -20.52 0.38
CA ASN A 266 -14.04 -20.16 -0.78
C ASN A 266 -13.25 -20.26 -2.09
N LEU A 267 -12.01 -19.79 -2.10
CA LEU A 267 -11.11 -19.82 -3.25
C LEU A 267 -10.70 -21.26 -3.61
N LYS A 268 -10.39 -22.10 -2.62
CA LYS A 268 -10.12 -23.53 -2.82
C LYS A 268 -11.32 -24.24 -3.41
N GLN A 269 -12.54 -23.97 -2.91
CA GLN A 269 -13.78 -24.53 -3.45
C GLN A 269 -14.06 -24.05 -4.87
N GLN A 270 -13.80 -22.77 -5.17
CA GLN A 270 -13.93 -22.24 -6.53
C GLN A 270 -12.99 -22.97 -7.49
N ALA A 271 -11.71 -23.14 -7.14
CA ALA A 271 -10.75 -23.86 -7.98
C ALA A 271 -11.22 -25.30 -8.27
N ARG A 272 -11.69 -26.03 -7.25
CA ARG A 272 -12.22 -27.39 -7.43
C ARG A 272 -13.45 -27.44 -8.33
N ARG A 273 -14.40 -26.50 -8.17
CA ARG A 273 -15.61 -26.41 -9.04
C ARG A 273 -15.26 -26.14 -10.50
N LEU A 274 -14.15 -25.49 -10.75
CA LEU A 274 -13.63 -25.18 -12.08
C LEU A 274 -12.71 -26.30 -12.62
N ASN A 275 -12.69 -27.48 -11.97
CA ASN A 275 -11.85 -28.63 -12.30
C ASN A 275 -10.34 -28.36 -12.27
N LEU A 276 -9.89 -27.38 -11.48
CA LEU A 276 -8.49 -27.13 -11.21
C LEU A 276 -8.00 -28.01 -10.06
N THR A 277 -6.74 -28.43 -10.11
CA THR A 277 -6.11 -29.16 -9.02
C THR A 277 -5.72 -28.19 -7.89
N VAL A 278 -6.23 -28.43 -6.69
CA VAL A 278 -5.83 -27.68 -5.50
C VAL A 278 -4.67 -28.36 -4.79
N ALA A 279 -3.53 -27.68 -4.69
CA ALA A 279 -2.32 -28.17 -4.09
C ALA A 279 -1.91 -27.33 -2.87
N ASP A 280 -1.23 -27.96 -1.92
CA ASP A 280 -0.52 -27.31 -0.83
C ASP A 280 0.95 -27.06 -1.21
N LYS A 281 1.73 -26.44 -0.31
CA LYS A 281 3.13 -26.02 -0.58
C LYS A 281 4.00 -27.13 -1.15
N ASP A 282 3.92 -28.34 -0.59
CA ASP A 282 4.80 -29.47 -0.91
C ASP A 282 4.22 -30.45 -1.94
N THR A 283 3.01 -30.23 -2.41
CA THR A 283 2.36 -31.11 -3.41
C THR A 283 3.05 -30.94 -4.76
N PRO A 284 3.40 -32.00 -5.51
CA PRO A 284 3.93 -31.89 -6.86
C PRO A 284 3.00 -31.08 -7.79
N SER A 285 3.61 -30.33 -8.72
CA SER A 285 2.83 -29.56 -9.72
C SER A 285 2.18 -30.51 -10.74
N THR A 286 0.94 -30.24 -11.07
CA THR A 286 0.14 -30.95 -12.08
C THR A 286 -0.53 -29.94 -13.01
N PRO A 287 -0.93 -30.32 -14.21
CA PRO A 287 -1.67 -29.43 -15.09
C PRO A 287 -2.89 -28.81 -14.40
N GLY A 288 -3.08 -27.48 -14.57
CA GLY A 288 -4.16 -26.74 -13.95
C GLY A 288 -4.05 -26.61 -12.40
N CYS A 289 -2.83 -26.64 -11.88
CA CYS A 289 -2.59 -26.56 -10.44
C CYS A 289 -2.76 -25.13 -9.92
N VAL A 290 -3.58 -24.99 -8.86
CA VAL A 290 -3.63 -23.79 -8.01
C VAL A 290 -3.08 -24.16 -6.64
N ARG A 291 -1.93 -23.62 -6.31
CA ARG A 291 -1.20 -23.88 -5.08
C ARG A 291 -1.52 -22.82 -4.03
N PHE A 292 -1.95 -23.24 -2.85
CA PHE A 292 -2.15 -22.39 -1.69
C PHE A 292 -1.09 -22.70 -0.63
N THR A 293 -0.09 -21.82 -0.49
CA THR A 293 1.03 -22.05 0.44
C THR A 293 0.70 -21.69 1.90
N GLY A 294 -0.42 -21.02 2.14
CA GLY A 294 -0.65 -20.32 3.39
C GLY A 294 0.12 -19.00 3.47
N ALA A 295 0.08 -18.34 4.63
CA ALA A 295 0.81 -17.11 4.85
C ALA A 295 2.30 -17.39 5.08
N ILE A 296 3.16 -16.73 4.31
CA ILE A 296 4.61 -16.78 4.45
C ILE A 296 5.10 -15.43 4.93
N TYR A 297 5.80 -15.39 6.06
CA TYR A 297 6.34 -14.17 6.68
C TYR A 297 7.88 -14.17 6.73
N ASP A 298 8.50 -15.30 6.51
CA ASP A 298 9.96 -15.40 6.39
C ASP A 298 10.42 -14.76 5.08
N PRO A 299 11.33 -13.75 5.11
CA PRO A 299 11.76 -13.05 3.89
C PRO A 299 12.44 -13.96 2.87
N LYS A 300 13.14 -15.03 3.31
CA LYS A 300 13.83 -15.96 2.41
C LYS A 300 12.81 -16.85 1.69
N GLU A 301 11.87 -17.42 2.44
CA GLU A 301 10.81 -18.25 1.84
C GLU A 301 9.94 -17.43 0.88
N LEU A 302 9.58 -16.18 1.27
CA LEU A 302 8.82 -15.29 0.42
C LEU A 302 9.61 -14.91 -0.83
N GLY A 303 10.91 -14.64 -0.66
CA GLY A 303 11.84 -14.38 -1.75
C GLY A 303 11.95 -15.56 -2.72
N ALA A 304 12.02 -16.80 -2.19
CA ALA A 304 12.03 -18.02 -3.02
C ALA A 304 10.75 -18.14 -3.87
N CYS A 305 9.57 -17.89 -3.30
CA CYS A 305 8.32 -17.90 -4.07
C CYS A 305 8.35 -16.89 -5.22
N MET A 306 8.94 -15.70 -5.01
CA MET A 306 9.10 -14.68 -6.05
C MET A 306 10.14 -15.09 -7.09
N HIS A 307 11.31 -15.56 -6.65
CA HIS A 307 12.39 -16.00 -7.54
C HIS A 307 11.97 -17.15 -8.48
N GLU A 308 11.15 -18.07 -7.97
CA GLU A 308 10.64 -19.23 -8.71
C GLU A 308 9.39 -18.93 -9.55
N SER A 309 9.00 -17.67 -9.71
CA SER A 309 7.80 -17.26 -10.44
C SER A 309 8.14 -16.50 -11.73
N LEU A 310 7.21 -16.54 -12.69
CA LEU A 310 7.34 -15.87 -13.99
C LEU A 310 6.67 -14.49 -13.98
N VAL A 311 5.49 -14.37 -13.36
CA VAL A 311 4.67 -13.16 -13.38
C VAL A 311 4.02 -12.97 -12.01
N TYR A 312 4.08 -11.75 -11.49
CA TYR A 312 3.30 -11.36 -10.32
C TYR A 312 1.95 -10.77 -10.72
N VAL A 313 0.87 -11.20 -10.07
CA VAL A 313 -0.50 -10.77 -10.41
C VAL A 313 -1.20 -10.18 -9.18
N LEU A 314 -1.65 -8.94 -9.31
CA LEU A 314 -2.52 -8.26 -8.34
C LEU A 314 -3.86 -7.93 -9.00
N ALA A 315 -4.84 -8.81 -8.83
CA ALA A 315 -6.11 -8.72 -9.53
C ALA A 315 -7.11 -7.72 -8.90
N GLY A 316 -6.82 -7.20 -7.72
CA GLY A 316 -7.70 -6.27 -7.00
C GLY A 316 -6.93 -5.18 -6.25
N MET A 317 -7.53 -4.71 -5.15
CA MET A 317 -7.01 -3.59 -4.35
C MET A 317 -5.52 -3.74 -4.03
N GLY A 318 -4.76 -2.69 -4.29
CA GLY A 318 -3.32 -2.61 -4.27
C GLY A 318 -2.61 -3.06 -3.01
N GLY A 319 -1.32 -3.02 -3.06
CA GLY A 319 -0.48 -3.43 -1.96
C GLY A 319 1.01 -3.29 -2.26
N LEU A 320 1.79 -3.25 -1.21
CA LEU A 320 3.25 -3.15 -1.26
C LEU A 320 3.91 -4.41 -1.83
N SER A 321 3.16 -5.51 -1.97
CA SER A 321 3.64 -6.74 -2.63
C SER A 321 4.08 -6.54 -4.08
N ILE A 322 3.63 -5.47 -4.76
CA ILE A 322 4.19 -5.05 -6.06
C ILE A 322 5.68 -4.69 -5.91
N ASN A 323 6.04 -3.92 -4.86
CA ASN A 323 7.45 -3.57 -4.61
C ASN A 323 8.30 -4.83 -4.37
N ASP A 324 7.78 -5.78 -3.59
CA ASP A 324 8.48 -7.04 -3.30
C ASP A 324 8.72 -7.84 -4.57
N ALA A 325 7.66 -8.04 -5.37
CA ALA A 325 7.75 -8.76 -6.64
C ALA A 325 8.73 -8.09 -7.63
N MET A 326 8.67 -6.76 -7.76
CA MET A 326 9.58 -5.99 -8.61
C MET A 326 11.03 -6.06 -8.12
N THR A 327 11.26 -6.21 -6.80
CA THR A 327 12.60 -6.39 -6.22
C THR A 327 13.24 -7.70 -6.67
N TYR A 328 12.42 -8.73 -6.92
CA TYR A 328 12.86 -10.02 -7.48
C TYR A 328 12.82 -10.07 -9.01
N GLY A 329 12.59 -8.95 -9.67
CA GLY A 329 12.60 -8.87 -11.13
C GLY A 329 11.39 -9.52 -11.77
N LEU A 330 10.22 -9.50 -11.16
CA LEU A 330 8.98 -9.98 -11.77
C LEU A 330 8.28 -8.88 -12.57
N PRO A 331 7.77 -9.17 -13.76
CA PRO A 331 6.78 -8.32 -14.40
C PRO A 331 5.47 -8.35 -13.61
N VAL A 332 4.75 -7.24 -13.60
CA VAL A 332 3.53 -7.08 -12.82
C VAL A 332 2.31 -7.01 -13.72
N VAL A 333 1.29 -7.81 -13.42
CA VAL A 333 -0.07 -7.66 -13.99
C VAL A 333 -0.98 -7.13 -12.88
N CYS A 334 -1.58 -5.97 -13.10
CA CYS A 334 -2.50 -5.37 -12.12
C CYS A 334 -3.59 -4.53 -12.80
N SER A 335 -4.65 -4.20 -12.06
CA SER A 335 -5.57 -3.12 -12.40
C SER A 335 -5.21 -1.84 -11.65
N VAL A 336 -5.78 -0.71 -12.05
CA VAL A 336 -5.60 0.54 -11.32
C VAL A 336 -6.68 0.64 -10.24
N CYS A 337 -6.30 0.38 -9.00
CA CYS A 337 -7.22 0.36 -7.85
C CYS A 337 -6.98 1.52 -6.86
N ASP A 338 -5.72 1.82 -6.53
CA ASP A 338 -5.38 2.82 -5.51
C ASP A 338 -4.44 3.93 -6.03
N GLY A 339 -4.03 3.82 -7.29
CA GLY A 339 -3.15 4.78 -7.96
C GLY A 339 -1.65 4.56 -7.69
N THR A 340 -1.27 3.71 -6.74
CA THR A 340 0.14 3.34 -6.48
C THR A 340 0.69 2.52 -7.64
N GLU A 341 -0.15 1.72 -8.26
CA GLU A 341 0.19 0.89 -9.42
C GLU A 341 0.72 1.74 -10.57
N ARG A 342 0.16 2.96 -10.79
CA ARG A 342 0.61 3.89 -11.84
C ARG A 342 2.03 4.40 -11.61
N ASP A 343 2.48 4.46 -10.37
CA ASP A 343 3.82 4.91 -10.01
C ASP A 343 4.85 3.78 -10.13
N LEU A 344 4.43 2.53 -9.97
CA LEU A 344 5.27 1.33 -9.97
C LEU A 344 5.31 0.64 -11.33
N VAL A 345 4.17 0.57 -12.02
CA VAL A 345 4.02 -0.16 -13.28
C VAL A 345 3.93 0.80 -14.45
N ALA A 346 4.91 0.71 -15.34
CA ALA A 346 4.91 1.36 -16.64
C ALA A 346 4.40 0.37 -17.68
N ASP A 347 3.16 0.56 -18.14
CA ASP A 347 2.47 -0.34 -19.03
C ASP A 347 3.30 -0.71 -20.30
N GLY A 348 3.38 -1.99 -20.60
CA GLY A 348 4.20 -2.53 -21.69
C GLY A 348 5.72 -2.60 -21.40
N ARG A 349 6.22 -2.02 -20.32
CA ARG A 349 7.68 -1.95 -20.00
C ARG A 349 8.08 -2.91 -18.90
N ASN A 350 7.46 -2.82 -17.72
CA ASN A 350 7.72 -3.70 -16.57
C ASN A 350 6.49 -4.43 -16.09
N GLY A 351 5.39 -4.35 -16.82
CA GLY A 351 4.13 -5.01 -16.51
C GLY A 351 3.04 -4.60 -17.50
N LEU A 352 1.85 -5.07 -17.22
CA LEU A 352 0.66 -4.78 -18.02
C LEU A 352 -0.53 -4.46 -17.11
N PHE A 353 -1.34 -3.48 -17.54
CA PHE A 353 -2.63 -3.24 -16.91
C PHE A 353 -3.73 -4.04 -17.59
N PHE A 354 -4.66 -4.54 -16.79
CA PHE A 354 -5.93 -5.05 -17.25
C PHE A 354 -7.08 -4.19 -16.71
N ARG A 355 -8.26 -4.32 -17.31
CA ARG A 355 -9.46 -3.57 -16.90
C ARG A 355 -9.98 -4.12 -15.57
N ASP A 356 -10.12 -3.26 -14.56
CA ASP A 356 -10.56 -3.66 -13.21
C ASP A 356 -11.89 -4.44 -13.24
N GLY A 357 -11.92 -5.57 -12.55
CA GLY A 357 -13.07 -6.46 -12.46
C GLY A 357 -13.39 -7.26 -13.72
N ASP A 358 -12.60 -7.15 -14.78
CA ASP A 358 -12.84 -7.79 -16.08
C ASP A 358 -11.96 -9.04 -16.27
N VAL A 359 -12.59 -10.21 -16.18
CA VAL A 359 -11.89 -11.50 -16.31
C VAL A 359 -11.37 -11.74 -17.73
N ASP A 360 -12.07 -11.24 -18.77
CA ASP A 360 -11.64 -11.41 -20.16
C ASP A 360 -10.37 -10.59 -20.43
N SER A 361 -10.34 -9.35 -19.92
CA SER A 361 -9.18 -8.49 -19.98
C SER A 361 -7.98 -9.09 -19.22
N LEU A 362 -8.21 -9.62 -18.02
CA LEU A 362 -7.16 -10.29 -17.24
C LEU A 362 -6.62 -11.53 -17.95
N THR A 363 -7.52 -12.37 -18.49
CA THR A 363 -7.15 -13.58 -19.25
C THR A 363 -6.27 -13.24 -20.45
N LEU A 364 -6.68 -12.25 -21.26
CA LEU A 364 -5.91 -11.81 -22.43
C LEU A 364 -4.54 -11.26 -22.04
N THR A 365 -4.47 -10.50 -20.95
CA THR A 365 -3.22 -9.93 -20.44
C THR A 365 -2.26 -11.02 -19.98
N LEU A 366 -2.75 -12.02 -19.25
CA LEU A 366 -1.95 -13.16 -18.81
C LEU A 366 -1.53 -14.06 -19.98
N ASP A 367 -2.42 -14.31 -20.94
CA ASP A 367 -2.11 -15.08 -22.16
C ASP A 367 -0.94 -14.48 -22.92
N ASN A 368 -0.94 -13.15 -23.07
CA ASN A 368 0.13 -12.39 -23.72
C ASN A 368 1.51 -12.60 -23.07
N LEU A 369 1.58 -12.69 -21.74
CA LEU A 369 2.82 -12.93 -21.00
C LEU A 369 3.23 -14.39 -20.97
N LEU A 370 2.28 -15.30 -20.74
CA LEU A 370 2.56 -16.74 -20.74
C LEU A 370 3.04 -17.27 -22.09
N ALA A 371 2.64 -16.62 -23.19
CA ALA A 371 3.12 -16.95 -24.53
C ALA A 371 4.58 -16.57 -24.79
N SER A 372 5.17 -15.66 -24.01
CA SER A 372 6.55 -15.16 -24.20
C SER A 372 7.31 -15.00 -22.87
N PRO A 373 7.89 -16.07 -22.34
CA PRO A 373 8.73 -16.01 -21.12
C PRO A 373 9.90 -15.03 -21.25
N GLU A 374 10.51 -14.89 -22.42
CA GLU A 374 11.60 -13.95 -22.69
C GLU A 374 11.16 -12.48 -22.48
N ARG A 375 9.93 -12.18 -22.91
CA ARG A 375 9.33 -10.87 -22.64
C ARG A 375 9.12 -10.64 -21.14
N CYS A 376 8.67 -11.65 -20.41
CA CYS A 376 8.53 -11.58 -18.97
C CYS A 376 9.89 -11.28 -18.31
N HIS A 377 10.96 -11.94 -18.74
CA HIS A 377 12.31 -11.69 -18.23
C HIS A 377 12.76 -10.24 -18.50
N THR A 378 12.57 -9.74 -19.72
CA THR A 378 12.92 -8.35 -20.09
C THR A 378 12.13 -7.34 -19.25
N MET A 379 10.84 -7.56 -19.06
CA MET A 379 9.98 -6.72 -18.20
C MET A 379 10.41 -6.79 -16.73
N GLY A 380 10.83 -7.97 -16.28
CA GLY A 380 11.34 -8.20 -14.94
C GLY A 380 12.62 -7.41 -14.65
N GLN A 381 13.55 -7.36 -15.60
CA GLN A 381 14.76 -6.53 -15.51
C GLN A 381 14.41 -5.05 -15.36
N GLU A 382 13.39 -4.57 -16.08
CA GLU A 382 12.93 -3.19 -15.96
C GLU A 382 12.24 -2.95 -14.59
N SER A 383 11.48 -3.93 -14.06
CA SER A 383 10.93 -3.88 -12.70
C SER A 383 12.04 -3.67 -11.66
N GLU A 384 13.09 -4.49 -11.72
CA GLU A 384 14.25 -4.37 -10.82
C GLU A 384 14.94 -3.02 -10.97
N ARG A 385 15.11 -2.52 -12.21
CA ARG A 385 15.71 -1.21 -12.49
C ARG A 385 14.92 -0.06 -11.85
N ILE A 386 13.58 -0.11 -11.94
CA ILE A 386 12.68 0.89 -11.32
C ILE A 386 12.84 0.87 -9.80
N ILE A 387 12.81 -0.30 -9.18
CA ILE A 387 12.99 -0.43 -7.73
C ILE A 387 14.37 0.11 -7.31
N ARG A 388 15.44 -0.37 -7.91
CA ARG A 388 16.80 0.06 -7.53
C ARG A 388 17.03 1.56 -7.67
N LYS A 389 16.41 2.22 -8.66
CA LYS A 389 16.71 3.63 -8.99
C LYS A 389 15.64 4.62 -8.53
N GLN A 390 14.37 4.22 -8.37
CA GLN A 390 13.27 5.18 -8.27
C GLN A 390 12.43 5.03 -7.01
N ILE A 391 11.98 3.80 -6.67
CA ILE A 391 11.03 3.57 -5.58
C ILE A 391 11.52 2.43 -4.68
N ASN A 392 12.54 2.70 -3.90
CA ASN A 392 13.04 1.84 -2.84
C ASN A 392 13.00 2.56 -1.50
N LEU A 393 13.27 1.86 -0.42
CA LEU A 393 13.21 2.42 0.93
C LEU A 393 14.14 3.64 1.11
N ASP A 394 15.34 3.61 0.53
CA ASP A 394 16.30 4.71 0.64
C ASP A 394 15.84 5.97 -0.12
N THR A 395 15.33 5.80 -1.34
CA THR A 395 14.81 6.92 -2.15
C THR A 395 13.54 7.50 -1.52
N VAL A 396 12.66 6.67 -0.96
CA VAL A 396 11.46 7.11 -0.21
C VAL A 396 11.88 7.91 1.02
N ALA A 397 12.80 7.40 1.84
CA ALA A 397 13.33 8.15 2.98
C ALA A 397 13.99 9.47 2.56
N GLY A 398 14.73 9.46 1.44
CA GLY A 398 15.32 10.68 0.87
C GLY A 398 14.27 11.72 0.44
N ARG A 399 13.11 11.28 -0.10
CA ARG A 399 11.99 12.17 -0.43
C ARG A 399 11.35 12.78 0.81
N TYR A 400 11.16 11.97 1.87
CA TYR A 400 10.70 12.48 3.18
C TYR A 400 11.66 13.54 3.75
N LEU A 401 12.97 13.28 3.72
CA LEU A 401 13.97 14.25 4.21
C LEU A 401 13.94 15.56 3.42
N ARG A 402 13.84 15.50 2.09
CA ARG A 402 13.70 16.71 1.27
C ARG A 402 12.44 17.47 1.64
N ALA A 403 11.30 16.78 1.71
CA ALA A 403 10.03 17.39 2.10
C ALA A 403 10.13 18.06 3.49
N PHE A 404 10.72 17.39 4.47
CA PHE A 404 10.90 17.96 5.82
C PHE A 404 11.78 19.20 5.79
N ASN A 405 12.91 19.17 5.08
CA ASN A 405 13.81 20.32 4.96
C ASN A 405 13.13 21.51 4.28
N ASP A 406 12.38 21.27 3.19
CA ASP A 406 11.65 22.32 2.49
C ASP A 406 10.53 22.88 3.36
N LEU A 407 9.81 22.01 4.07
CA LEU A 407 8.79 22.42 5.03
C LEU A 407 9.35 23.27 6.17
N MET A 408 10.62 23.11 6.54
CA MET A 408 11.27 23.91 7.59
C MET A 408 11.86 25.24 7.07
N LYS A 409 12.13 25.36 5.76
CA LYS A 409 12.71 26.59 5.16
C LYS A 409 11.66 27.64 4.77
N ASN A 410 10.44 27.21 4.39
CA ASN A 410 9.41 28.11 3.89
C ASN A 410 8.83 29.00 5.03
N GLU A 411 9.56 30.04 5.36
CA GLU A 411 9.10 31.27 6.02
C GLU A 411 9.42 32.43 5.06
N GLU A 412 8.53 32.62 4.08
CA GLU A 412 8.38 33.91 3.40
C GLU A 412 6.99 34.00 2.80
#